data_4dd5aaa247e15eab4029d53d63ac5fcf
#
_entry.id   4dd5aaa247e15eab4029d53d63ac5fcf
#
_cell.length_a   1.000
_cell.length_b   1.000
_cell.length_c   1.000
_cell.angle_alpha   90.00
_cell.angle_beta   90.00
_cell.angle_gamma   90.00
#
_symmetry.space_group_name_H-M   'P 1'
#
loop_
_entity.id
_entity.type
_entity.pdbx_description
1 polymer ?
#
loop_
_entity_poly.entity_id
_entity_poly.type
_entity_poly.pdbx_seq_one_letter_code
_entity_poly.pdbx_strand_id
1 'polypeptide(L)'
;MNKTIDSQVVINTIKTHIGKPEAINQYAIADEYIRRTGDHITARTIRKAIEELRFEGYPILSTTEDPGGYHYPATRSEYFDWKDREMAKAKKQIAKLKPVGFGVYRYFHKNVIQQVFDFGKRLVERVG
;
A
#
# COMPACT_ATOMS: atom_id res chain seq x y z
N MET A 1 -13.91 -6.59 -22.23
CA MET A 1 -13.70 -5.14 -22.00
C MET A 1 -13.52 -4.88 -20.52
N ASN A 2 -12.43 -4.25 -20.18
CA ASN A 2 -12.25 -3.79 -18.80
C ASN A 2 -13.13 -2.57 -18.58
N LYS A 3 -14.10 -2.71 -17.67
CA LYS A 3 -14.93 -1.57 -17.29
C LYS A 3 -14.10 -0.61 -16.47
N THR A 4 -14.08 0.64 -16.90
CA THR A 4 -13.44 1.71 -16.14
C THR A 4 -14.30 2.01 -14.92
N ILE A 5 -13.66 2.10 -13.74
CA ILE A 5 -14.36 2.48 -12.52
C ILE A 5 -14.87 3.92 -12.63
N ASP A 6 -16.08 4.17 -12.15
CA ASP A 6 -16.61 5.52 -12.02
C ASP A 6 -16.14 6.11 -10.69
N SER A 7 -15.06 6.88 -10.76
CA SER A 7 -14.44 7.50 -9.59
C SER A 7 -15.38 8.46 -8.87
N GLN A 8 -16.33 9.09 -9.60
CA GLN A 8 -17.28 10.01 -9.00
C GLN A 8 -18.20 9.29 -8.01
N VAL A 9 -18.60 8.05 -8.32
CA VAL A 9 -19.40 7.23 -7.40
C VAL A 9 -18.62 6.94 -6.12
N VAL A 10 -17.34 6.62 -6.24
CA VAL A 10 -16.46 6.36 -5.09
C VAL A 10 -16.35 7.62 -4.22
N ILE A 11 -16.06 8.78 -4.82
CA ILE A 11 -15.98 10.05 -4.10
C ILE A 11 -17.30 10.37 -3.41
N ASN A 12 -18.41 10.27 -4.12
CA ASN A 12 -19.74 10.59 -3.58
C ASN A 12 -20.10 9.69 -2.40
N THR A 13 -19.61 8.45 -2.41
CA THR A 13 -19.81 7.54 -1.28
C THR A 13 -18.99 7.98 -0.08
N ILE A 14 -17.70 8.25 -0.25
CA ILE A 14 -16.79 8.54 0.87
C ILE A 14 -17.07 9.93 1.47
N LYS A 15 -17.37 10.93 0.66
CA LYS A 15 -17.54 12.31 1.14
C LYS A 15 -18.71 12.52 2.11
N THR A 16 -19.66 11.58 2.15
CA THR A 16 -20.74 11.60 3.13
C THR A 16 -20.33 11.04 4.48
N HIS A 17 -19.17 10.38 4.55
CA HIS A 17 -18.58 9.81 5.76
C HIS A 17 -17.53 10.79 6.29
N ILE A 18 -17.96 11.69 7.18
CA ILE A 18 -17.12 12.78 7.70
C ILE A 18 -16.66 12.42 9.11
N GLY A 19 -15.33 12.37 9.29
CA GLY A 19 -14.72 12.04 10.59
C GLY A 19 -14.50 10.55 10.77
N LYS A 20 -13.56 10.20 11.64
CA LYS A 20 -13.19 8.80 11.95
C LYS A 20 -14.38 7.93 12.38
N PRO A 21 -15.28 8.40 13.25
CA PRO A 21 -16.42 7.56 13.68
C PRO A 21 -17.35 7.15 12.54
N GLU A 22 -17.33 7.89 11.44
CA GLU A 22 -18.16 7.62 10.27
C GLU A 22 -17.40 6.91 9.14
N ALA A 23 -16.19 6.41 9.39
CA ALA A 23 -15.38 5.76 8.37
C ALA A 23 -16.10 4.57 7.74
N ILE A 24 -15.91 4.41 6.42
CA ILE A 24 -16.50 3.32 5.63
C ILE A 24 -15.38 2.44 5.08
N ASN A 25 -15.49 1.12 5.27
CA ASN A 25 -14.47 0.20 4.79
C ASN A 25 -14.61 -0.07 3.29
N GLN A 26 -13.54 -0.63 2.70
CA GLN A 26 -13.46 -0.89 1.26
C GLN A 26 -14.56 -1.82 0.75
N TYR A 27 -15.00 -2.77 1.55
CA TYR A 27 -16.05 -3.72 1.16
C TYR A 27 -17.42 -3.05 1.12
N ALA A 28 -17.70 -2.20 2.09
CA ALA A 28 -18.93 -1.41 2.10
C ALA A 28 -18.98 -0.40 0.95
N ILE A 29 -17.82 0.18 0.59
CA ILE A 29 -17.73 1.06 -0.59
C ILE A 29 -18.04 0.26 -1.86
N ALA A 30 -17.49 -0.95 -1.99
CA ALA A 30 -17.76 -1.83 -3.13
C ALA A 30 -19.25 -2.20 -3.23
N ASP A 31 -19.87 -2.52 -2.10
CA ASP A 31 -21.32 -2.82 -2.06
C ASP A 31 -22.15 -1.62 -2.50
N GLU A 32 -21.81 -0.44 -2.03
CA GLU A 32 -22.50 0.80 -2.42
C GLU A 32 -22.30 1.11 -3.89
N TYR A 33 -21.12 0.84 -4.43
CA TYR A 33 -20.83 0.98 -5.85
C TYR A 33 -21.73 0.09 -6.70
N ILE A 34 -21.85 -1.18 -6.32
CA ILE A 34 -22.73 -2.15 -7.00
C ILE A 34 -24.18 -1.66 -6.94
N ARG A 35 -24.62 -1.20 -5.79
CA ARG A 35 -25.98 -0.68 -5.61
C ARG A 35 -26.28 0.50 -6.52
N ARG A 36 -25.32 1.41 -6.69
CA ARG A 36 -25.50 2.63 -7.47
C ARG A 36 -25.34 2.43 -8.97
N THR A 37 -24.44 1.54 -9.39
CA THR A 37 -24.08 1.36 -10.80
C THR A 37 -24.59 0.06 -11.41
N GLY A 38 -24.90 -0.94 -10.59
CA GLY A 38 -25.19 -2.28 -11.04
C GLY A 38 -23.96 -3.09 -11.44
N ASP A 39 -22.76 -2.49 -11.36
CA ASP A 39 -21.52 -3.15 -11.75
C ASP A 39 -20.78 -3.69 -10.55
N HIS A 40 -20.33 -4.94 -10.64
CA HIS A 40 -19.49 -5.55 -9.63
C HIS A 40 -18.08 -4.97 -9.68
N ILE A 41 -17.53 -4.69 -8.50
CA ILE A 41 -16.19 -4.17 -8.35
C ILE A 41 -15.53 -4.82 -7.14
N THR A 42 -14.21 -5.07 -7.24
CA THR A 42 -13.46 -5.66 -6.14
C THR A 42 -12.97 -4.59 -5.18
N ALA A 43 -12.74 -4.97 -3.93
CA ALA A 43 -12.12 -4.10 -2.93
C ALA A 43 -10.75 -3.59 -3.38
N ARG A 44 -9.99 -4.42 -4.09
CA ARG A 44 -8.70 -4.04 -4.66
C ARG A 44 -8.83 -2.88 -5.65
N THR A 45 -9.82 -2.94 -6.53
CA THR A 45 -10.09 -1.88 -7.51
C THR A 45 -10.52 -0.59 -6.80
N ILE A 46 -11.32 -0.70 -5.73
CA ILE A 46 -11.70 0.45 -4.90
C ILE A 46 -10.45 1.10 -4.29
N ARG A 47 -9.54 0.31 -3.70
CA ARG A 47 -8.30 0.85 -3.11
C ARG A 47 -7.45 1.58 -4.13
N LYS A 48 -7.34 1.02 -5.34
CA LYS A 48 -6.59 1.64 -6.43
C LYS A 48 -7.22 2.97 -6.84
N ALA A 49 -8.54 3.01 -6.97
CA ALA A 49 -9.27 4.24 -7.30
C ALA A 49 -9.06 5.32 -6.22
N ILE A 50 -9.07 4.93 -4.95
CA ILE A 50 -8.83 5.85 -3.84
C ILE A 50 -7.42 6.43 -3.90
N GLU A 51 -6.40 5.62 -4.20
CA GLU A 51 -5.03 6.10 -4.39
C GLU A 51 -4.95 7.15 -5.49
N GLU A 52 -5.56 6.87 -6.64
CA GLU A 52 -5.59 7.80 -7.77
C GLU A 52 -6.28 9.12 -7.38
N LEU A 53 -7.40 9.03 -6.67
CA LEU A 53 -8.15 10.20 -6.20
C LEU A 53 -7.33 11.04 -5.21
N ARG A 54 -6.57 10.39 -4.33
CA ARG A 54 -5.65 11.09 -3.41
C ARG A 54 -4.60 11.90 -4.17
N PHE A 55 -4.03 11.34 -5.23
CA PHE A 55 -3.07 12.05 -6.07
C PHE A 55 -3.72 13.22 -6.82
N GLU A 56 -5.01 13.14 -7.09
CA GLU A 56 -5.77 14.25 -7.67
C GLU A 56 -6.14 15.33 -6.64
N GLY A 57 -5.89 15.10 -5.37
CA GLY A 57 -6.09 16.09 -4.31
C GLY A 57 -7.36 15.92 -3.48
N TYR A 58 -8.08 14.82 -3.64
CA TYR A 58 -9.27 14.57 -2.81
C TYR A 58 -8.85 14.23 -1.38
N PRO A 59 -9.51 14.82 -0.36
CA PRO A 59 -9.08 14.68 1.04
C PRO A 59 -9.59 13.38 1.67
N ILE A 60 -9.23 12.25 1.09
CA ILE A 60 -9.64 10.93 1.58
C ILE A 60 -8.62 10.44 2.60
N LEU A 61 -9.00 10.43 3.87
CA LEU A 61 -8.21 9.91 4.97
C LEU A 61 -8.60 8.47 5.24
N SER A 62 -7.80 7.79 6.06
CA SER A 62 -8.10 6.42 6.50
C SER A 62 -7.77 6.26 7.96
N THR A 63 -8.45 5.31 8.62
CA THR A 63 -8.23 4.99 10.01
C THR A 63 -8.38 3.49 10.23
N THR A 64 -7.62 2.95 11.20
CA THR A 64 -7.77 1.58 11.67
C THR A 64 -8.61 1.51 12.94
N GLU A 65 -8.95 2.66 13.53
CA GLU A 65 -9.84 2.72 14.70
C GLU A 65 -11.25 2.32 14.29
N ASP A 66 -11.94 1.55 15.15
CA ASP A 66 -13.30 1.10 14.89
C ASP A 66 -14.23 2.28 14.57
N PRO A 67 -15.01 2.23 13.46
CA PRO A 67 -15.27 1.11 12.56
C PRO A 67 -14.18 0.85 11.51
N GLY A 68 -13.23 1.74 11.33
CA GLY A 68 -12.15 1.58 10.35
C GLY A 68 -12.57 1.86 8.91
N GLY A 69 -11.62 2.26 8.10
CA GLY A 69 -11.83 2.52 6.69
C GLY A 69 -11.50 3.95 6.28
N TYR A 70 -12.23 4.45 5.31
CA TYR A 70 -12.00 5.75 4.68
C TYR A 70 -13.04 6.77 5.10
N HIS A 71 -12.62 8.04 5.17
CA HIS A 71 -13.52 9.12 5.54
C HIS A 71 -12.96 10.46 5.06
N TYR A 72 -13.83 11.46 4.98
CA TYR A 72 -13.38 12.85 4.83
C TYR A 72 -13.05 13.42 6.21
N PRO A 73 -12.17 14.41 6.30
CA PRO A 73 -11.82 15.00 7.59
C PRO A 73 -12.96 15.82 8.18
N ALA A 74 -13.26 15.61 9.46
CA ALA A 74 -14.14 16.49 10.21
C ALA A 74 -13.38 17.72 10.68
N THR A 75 -12.06 17.59 10.93
CA THR A 75 -11.18 18.65 11.41
C THR A 75 -9.83 18.58 10.70
N ARG A 76 -9.09 19.70 10.72
CA ARG A 76 -7.70 19.71 10.23
C ARG A 76 -6.80 18.80 11.07
N SER A 77 -7.09 18.65 12.35
CA SER A 77 -6.35 17.76 13.25
C SER A 77 -6.36 16.32 12.74
N GLU A 78 -7.48 15.82 12.23
CA GLU A 78 -7.57 14.49 11.65
C GLU A 78 -6.61 14.30 10.47
N TYR A 79 -6.47 15.34 9.63
CA TYR A 79 -5.51 15.31 8.53
C TYR A 79 -4.07 15.23 9.05
N PHE A 80 -3.71 16.06 10.03
CA PHE A 80 -2.35 16.07 10.56
C PHE A 80 -2.00 14.74 11.23
N ASP A 81 -2.93 14.15 11.96
CA ASP A 81 -2.74 12.83 12.58
C ASP A 81 -2.55 11.74 11.52
N TRP A 82 -3.34 11.76 10.46
CA TRP A 82 -3.20 10.85 9.34
C TRP A 82 -1.86 11.05 8.64
N LYS A 83 -1.48 12.28 8.38
CA LYS A 83 -0.21 12.64 7.74
C LYS A 83 0.98 12.12 8.56
N ASP A 84 0.96 12.30 9.87
CA ASP A 84 2.03 11.84 10.76
C ASP A 84 2.16 10.31 10.72
N ARG A 85 1.03 9.59 10.70
CA ARG A 85 1.03 8.13 10.57
C ARG A 85 1.59 7.66 9.23
N GLU A 86 1.20 8.33 8.15
CA GLU A 86 1.70 8.01 6.81
C GLU A 86 3.21 8.30 6.70
N MET A 87 3.66 9.41 7.27
CA MET A 87 5.09 9.74 7.34
C MET A 87 5.88 8.70 8.14
N ALA A 88 5.35 8.24 9.26
CA ALA A 88 5.98 7.20 10.06
C ALA A 88 6.10 5.89 9.28
N LYS A 89 5.07 5.49 8.54
CA LYS A 89 5.11 4.31 7.66
C LYS A 89 6.17 4.46 6.58
N ALA A 90 6.24 5.63 5.94
CA ALA A 90 7.22 5.91 4.90
C ALA A 90 8.64 5.84 5.44
N LYS A 91 8.90 6.40 6.62
CA LYS A 91 10.21 6.32 7.29
C LYS A 91 10.61 4.89 7.58
N LYS A 92 9.68 4.05 8.03
CA LYS A 92 9.94 2.63 8.27
C LYS A 92 10.28 1.90 6.97
N GLN A 93 9.57 2.21 5.87
CA GLN A 93 9.85 1.62 4.56
C GLN A 93 11.24 2.00 4.08
N ILE A 94 11.61 3.27 4.20
CA ILE A 94 12.93 3.76 3.81
C ILE A 94 14.02 3.14 4.71
N ALA A 95 13.76 3.01 6.00
CA ALA A 95 14.71 2.46 6.96
C ALA A 95 15.09 1.00 6.65
N LYS A 96 14.23 0.25 5.97
CA LYS A 96 14.52 -1.13 5.55
C LYS A 96 15.54 -1.20 4.41
N LEU A 97 15.66 -0.16 3.60
CA LEU A 97 16.46 -0.19 2.39
C LEU A 97 17.93 -0.47 2.68
N LYS A 98 18.49 0.18 3.67
CA LYS A 98 19.90 0.02 4.04
C LYS A 98 20.23 -1.37 4.60
N PRO A 99 19.52 -1.87 5.63
CA PRO A 99 19.82 -3.22 6.14
C PRO A 99 19.54 -4.32 5.10
N VAL A 100 18.51 -4.18 4.27
CA VAL A 100 18.25 -5.13 3.17
C VAL A 100 19.38 -5.07 2.16
N GLY A 101 19.86 -3.87 1.80
CA GLY A 101 20.99 -3.69 0.90
C GLY A 101 22.26 -4.36 1.42
N PHE A 102 22.56 -4.23 2.70
CA PHE A 102 23.67 -4.95 3.32
C PHE A 102 23.48 -6.46 3.27
N GLY A 103 22.25 -6.92 3.48
CA GLY A 103 21.93 -8.34 3.37
C GLY A 103 22.13 -8.88 1.97
N VAL A 104 21.70 -8.12 0.95
CA VAL A 104 21.91 -8.46 -0.46
C VAL A 104 23.39 -8.52 -0.79
N TYR A 105 24.16 -7.51 -0.35
CA TYR A 105 25.61 -7.49 -0.54
C TYR A 105 26.28 -8.73 0.06
N ARG A 106 25.98 -9.05 1.31
CA ARG A 106 26.52 -10.23 1.99
C ARG A 106 26.16 -11.54 1.30
N TYR A 107 24.90 -11.63 0.83
CA TYR A 107 24.41 -12.80 0.13
C TYR A 107 25.22 -13.08 -1.15
N PHE A 108 25.38 -12.07 -2.01
CA PHE A 108 26.13 -12.22 -3.26
C PHE A 108 27.63 -12.39 -3.01
N HIS A 109 28.18 -11.66 -2.06
CA HIS A 109 29.61 -11.77 -1.71
C HIS A 109 29.94 -13.17 -1.17
N LYS A 110 29.07 -13.71 -0.30
CA LYS A 110 29.20 -15.06 0.22
C LYS A 110 29.11 -16.08 -0.91
N ASN A 111 28.18 -15.95 -1.83
CA ASN A 111 28.03 -16.84 -2.97
C ASN A 111 29.25 -16.80 -3.89
N VAL A 112 29.81 -15.64 -4.15
CA VAL A 112 31.02 -15.48 -4.96
C VAL A 112 32.20 -16.18 -4.30
N ILE A 113 32.40 -15.97 -3.01
CA ILE A 113 33.46 -16.65 -2.22
C ILE A 113 33.27 -18.16 -2.27
N GLN A 114 32.06 -18.65 -2.10
CA GLN A 114 31.76 -20.08 -2.15
C GLN A 114 32.05 -20.65 -3.53
N GLN A 115 31.70 -19.96 -4.59
CA GLN A 115 31.99 -20.38 -5.97
C GLN A 115 33.50 -20.46 -6.24
N VAL A 116 34.25 -19.47 -5.80
CA VAL A 116 35.70 -19.42 -5.93
C VAL A 116 36.32 -20.59 -5.15
N PHE A 117 35.85 -20.83 -3.94
CA PHE A 117 36.33 -21.93 -3.09
C PHE A 117 36.06 -23.28 -3.78
N ASP A 118 34.86 -23.50 -4.27
CA ASP A 118 34.47 -24.74 -4.95
C ASP A 118 35.30 -24.96 -6.22
N PHE A 119 35.56 -23.89 -6.98
CA PHE A 119 36.40 -23.93 -8.17
C PHE A 119 37.84 -24.33 -7.83
N GLY A 120 38.42 -23.71 -6.80
CA GLY A 120 39.74 -24.06 -6.30
C GLY A 120 39.85 -25.51 -5.86
N LYS A 121 38.82 -26.00 -5.16
CA LYS A 121 38.75 -27.40 -4.73
C LYS A 121 38.74 -28.37 -5.92
N ARG A 122 37.97 -28.04 -6.97
CA ARG A 122 37.92 -28.87 -8.19
C ARG A 122 39.27 -28.89 -8.91
N LEU A 123 40.00 -27.79 -8.93
CA LEU A 123 41.33 -27.71 -9.51
C LEU A 123 42.32 -28.61 -8.77
N VAL A 124 42.29 -28.58 -7.44
CA VAL A 124 43.16 -29.41 -6.61
C VAL A 124 42.88 -30.93 -6.87
N GLU A 125 41.62 -31.31 -6.98
CA GLU A 125 41.21 -32.68 -7.28
C GLU A 125 41.66 -33.15 -8.65
N ARG A 126 41.70 -32.24 -9.64
CA ARG A 126 42.19 -32.56 -11.01
C ARG A 126 43.69 -32.75 -11.07
N VAL A 127 44.44 -32.03 -10.24
CA VAL A 127 45.92 -32.07 -10.25
C VAL A 127 46.45 -33.20 -9.36
N GLY A 128 45.66 -33.57 -8.37
CA GLY A 128 46.00 -34.71 -7.50
C GLY A 128 45.66 -36.02 -8.11
#